data_26533744204485bd9fbf82fbdbf8b2e2
#
_entry.id   26533744204485bd9fbf82fbdbf8b2e2
#
_cell.length_a   1.000
_cell.length_b   1.000
_cell.length_c   1.000
_cell.angle_alpha   90.00
_cell.angle_beta   90.00
_cell.angle_gamma   90.00
#
_symmetry.space_group_name_H-M   'P 1'
#
loop_
_entity.id
_entity.type
_entity.pdbx_description
1 polymer ?
#
loop_
_entity_poly.entity_id
_entity_poly.type
_entity_poly.pdbx_seq_one_letter_code
_entity_poly.pdbx_strand_id
1 'polypeptide(L)'
;MRSSVLMIAIGSIGLAGCQNVGSSGAPPVTGSTTPAGAATSSVAPAPAGIPAPAIPSGASLGGVLGGPVGASLSDDDRQAAWDAQVAALDSNQKRSWRGAHGVFGFIEPGAASGDGCRAYSQTIYVAGRPNRGRGSGCKQPDGSWKMTS
;
A
#
# COMPACT_ATOMS: atom_id res chain seq x y z
N MET A 1 -41.25 -24.33 4.93
CA MET A 1 -42.06 -23.15 5.31
C MET A 1 -41.75 -22.82 6.76
N ARG A 2 -40.90 -21.84 6.99
CA ARG A 2 -40.74 -21.11 8.28
C ARG A 2 -39.95 -19.86 7.98
N SER A 3 -40.70 -18.76 7.80
CA SER A 3 -40.16 -17.41 7.69
C SER A 3 -39.74 -16.95 9.07
N SER A 4 -38.50 -16.53 9.22
CA SER A 4 -38.02 -15.76 10.38
C SER A 4 -37.69 -14.35 9.92
N VAL A 5 -38.55 -13.44 10.30
CA VAL A 5 -38.40 -11.99 10.18
C VAL A 5 -37.45 -11.55 11.28
N LEU A 6 -36.31 -10.97 10.94
CA LEU A 6 -35.40 -10.35 11.89
C LEU A 6 -35.52 -8.81 11.76
N MET A 7 -36.03 -8.19 12.81
CA MET A 7 -36.15 -6.73 12.95
C MET A 7 -34.78 -6.08 13.08
N ILE A 8 -34.57 -5.04 12.29
CA ILE A 8 -33.40 -4.17 12.35
C ILE A 8 -33.73 -2.98 13.25
N ALA A 9 -33.00 -2.87 14.36
CA ALA A 9 -33.04 -1.71 15.23
C ALA A 9 -32.14 -0.61 14.67
N ILE A 10 -32.74 0.55 14.41
CA ILE A 10 -32.04 1.77 13.96
C ILE A 10 -31.57 2.52 15.21
N GLY A 11 -30.27 2.53 15.43
CA GLY A 11 -29.61 3.33 16.45
C GLY A 11 -29.11 4.65 15.90
N SER A 12 -29.76 5.74 16.25
CA SER A 12 -29.32 7.11 15.98
C SER A 12 -28.22 7.50 16.95
N ILE A 13 -27.05 7.92 16.48
CA ILE A 13 -25.98 8.49 17.31
C ILE A 13 -25.69 9.89 16.83
N GLY A 14 -25.84 10.82 17.79
CA GLY A 14 -25.84 12.25 17.64
C GLY A 14 -24.49 12.86 17.26
N LEU A 15 -24.60 14.01 16.57
CA LEU A 15 -23.52 14.95 16.30
C LEU A 15 -23.16 15.70 17.60
N ALA A 16 -21.90 15.65 18.00
CA ALA A 16 -21.33 16.62 18.93
C ALA A 16 -20.38 17.53 18.15
N GLY A 17 -20.81 18.75 17.91
CA GLY A 17 -20.00 19.82 17.36
C GLY A 17 -19.08 20.39 18.41
N CYS A 18 -17.81 20.57 18.10
CA CYS A 18 -16.88 21.43 18.82
C CYS A 18 -16.57 22.65 17.96
N GLN A 19 -17.24 23.74 18.26
CA GLN A 19 -16.86 25.07 17.83
C GLN A 19 -15.77 25.59 18.79
N ASN A 20 -14.58 25.84 18.29
CA ASN A 20 -13.58 26.59 19.04
C ASN A 20 -13.40 27.97 18.40
N VAL A 21 -14.09 28.94 19.00
CA VAL A 21 -13.93 30.38 18.76
C VAL A 21 -12.97 30.88 19.83
N GLY A 22 -11.79 31.28 19.49
CA GLY A 22 -10.82 31.90 20.40
C GLY A 22 -10.10 33.00 19.67
N SER A 23 -10.51 34.11 19.81
CA SER A 23 -10.09 35.39 20.46
C SER A 23 -8.71 35.89 20.06
N SER A 24 -8.80 37.03 19.39
CA SER A 24 -7.74 38.04 19.20
C SER A 24 -7.03 38.46 20.49
N GLY A 25 -5.73 38.67 20.40
CA GLY A 25 -4.96 39.31 21.45
C GLY A 25 -3.48 39.34 21.12
N ALA A 26 -3.06 40.35 20.35
CA ALA A 26 -1.64 40.66 20.20
C ALA A 26 -1.26 41.68 21.28
N PRO A 27 -0.11 41.55 21.94
CA PRO A 27 0.69 42.69 22.37
C PRO A 27 2.02 42.75 21.61
N PRO A 28 2.56 43.96 21.35
CA PRO A 28 3.84 44.12 20.71
C PRO A 28 4.96 43.94 21.75
N VAL A 29 5.89 43.06 21.45
CA VAL A 29 7.17 42.98 22.16
C VAL A 29 8.30 43.38 21.24
N THR A 30 8.84 44.55 21.57
CA THR A 30 10.09 45.10 21.10
C THR A 30 11.28 44.21 21.46
N GLY A 31 12.13 43.95 20.46
CA GLY A 31 13.57 43.89 20.51
C GLY A 31 14.25 42.92 21.48
N SER A 32 14.90 41.91 20.87
CA SER A 32 16.25 41.52 21.27
C SER A 32 16.85 40.67 20.16
N THR A 33 17.77 41.26 19.48
CA THR A 33 18.70 40.59 18.59
C THR A 33 19.62 39.70 19.40
N THR A 34 19.49 38.40 19.23
CA THR A 34 20.51 37.44 19.68
C THR A 34 21.02 36.71 18.48
N PRO A 35 22.34 36.60 18.29
CA PRO A 35 22.92 36.01 17.09
C PRO A 35 22.61 34.50 17.01
N ALA A 36 22.27 34.13 15.79
CA ALA A 36 21.99 32.73 15.41
C ALA A 36 23.17 31.83 15.73
N GLY A 37 22.97 30.98 16.72
CA GLY A 37 23.72 29.74 16.82
C GLY A 37 23.27 28.81 15.69
N ALA A 38 24.18 28.52 14.77
CA ALA A 38 23.98 27.51 13.75
C ALA A 38 23.77 26.15 14.45
N ALA A 39 22.53 25.75 14.61
CA ALA A 39 22.20 24.38 14.97
C ALA A 39 22.52 23.53 13.73
N THR A 40 23.68 22.90 13.74
CA THR A 40 23.98 21.80 12.84
C THR A 40 23.00 20.68 13.19
N SER A 41 21.92 20.58 12.42
CA SER A 41 21.04 19.44 12.46
C SER A 41 21.84 18.22 12.04
N SER A 42 22.33 17.47 13.03
CA SER A 42 22.87 16.13 12.81
C SER A 42 21.70 15.27 12.34
N VAL A 43 21.60 15.11 11.02
CA VAL A 43 20.69 14.12 10.43
C VAL A 43 21.25 12.77 10.85
N ALA A 44 20.58 12.12 11.81
CA ALA A 44 20.86 10.74 12.14
C ALA A 44 20.73 9.91 10.83
N PRO A 45 21.67 9.04 10.50
CA PRO A 45 21.53 8.16 9.36
C PRO A 45 20.24 7.35 9.55
N ALA A 46 19.38 7.37 8.53
CA ALA A 46 18.21 6.53 8.49
C ALA A 46 18.63 5.08 8.74
N PRO A 47 17.90 4.31 9.54
CA PRO A 47 18.21 2.89 9.71
C PRO A 47 18.30 2.26 8.33
N ALA A 48 19.38 1.52 8.10
CA ALA A 48 19.60 0.78 6.86
C ALA A 48 18.35 -0.05 6.60
N GLY A 49 17.57 0.37 5.59
CA GLY A 49 16.30 -0.25 5.26
C GLY A 49 16.53 -1.75 5.03
N ILE A 50 15.62 -2.57 5.50
CA ILE A 50 15.54 -3.97 5.13
C ILE A 50 15.53 -4.00 3.60
N PRO A 51 16.46 -4.72 2.92
CA PRO A 51 16.48 -4.76 1.47
C PRO A 51 15.10 -5.17 0.96
N ALA A 52 14.55 -4.38 0.03
CA ALA A 52 13.30 -4.75 -0.63
C ALA A 52 13.47 -6.14 -1.27
N PRO A 53 12.47 -7.02 -1.20
CA PRO A 53 12.56 -8.33 -1.82
C PRO A 53 12.79 -8.17 -3.32
N ALA A 54 13.95 -8.66 -3.80
CA ALA A 54 14.30 -8.55 -5.20
C ALA A 54 13.30 -9.31 -6.08
N ILE A 55 12.99 -8.77 -7.24
CA ILE A 55 12.19 -9.47 -8.24
C ILE A 55 12.98 -10.72 -8.66
N PRO A 56 12.40 -11.92 -8.57
CA PRO A 56 13.07 -13.13 -9.00
C PRO A 56 13.40 -13.05 -10.50
N SER A 57 14.67 -13.13 -10.87
CA SER A 57 15.10 -13.14 -12.26
C SER A 57 14.54 -14.38 -12.97
N GLY A 58 13.79 -14.18 -14.06
CA GLY A 58 13.20 -15.26 -14.84
C GLY A 58 12.05 -16.00 -14.17
N ALA A 59 11.59 -15.56 -12.99
CA ALA A 59 10.43 -16.14 -12.35
C ALA A 59 9.16 -15.69 -13.04
N SER A 60 8.18 -16.57 -13.09
CA SER A 60 6.81 -16.21 -13.41
C SER A 60 6.29 -15.25 -12.35
N LEU A 61 6.19 -13.97 -12.69
CA LEU A 61 5.68 -12.96 -11.78
C LEU A 61 4.17 -13.14 -11.50
N GLY A 62 3.52 -14.03 -12.22
CA GLY A 62 2.10 -14.32 -12.11
C GLY A 62 1.19 -13.12 -12.38
N GLY A 63 -0.08 -13.38 -12.60
CA GLY A 63 -1.07 -12.31 -12.80
C GLY A 63 -0.70 -11.30 -13.87
N VAL A 64 -0.95 -10.01 -13.62
CA VAL A 64 -0.66 -8.93 -14.58
C VAL A 64 0.83 -8.70 -14.75
N LEU A 65 1.63 -8.87 -13.71
CA LEU A 65 3.09 -8.65 -13.76
C LEU A 65 3.80 -9.68 -14.63
N GLY A 66 3.29 -10.90 -14.72
CA GLY A 66 3.84 -11.93 -15.60
C GLY A 66 3.42 -11.80 -17.06
N GLY A 67 2.49 -10.91 -17.37
CA GLY A 67 1.94 -10.71 -18.70
C GLY A 67 2.55 -9.52 -19.46
N PRO A 68 1.97 -9.19 -20.62
CA PRO A 68 2.47 -8.10 -21.48
C PRO A 68 2.52 -6.74 -20.78
N VAL A 69 1.59 -6.48 -19.85
CA VAL A 69 1.58 -5.24 -19.09
C VAL A 69 2.79 -5.14 -18.16
N GLY A 70 3.11 -6.22 -17.44
CA GLY A 70 4.30 -6.25 -16.61
C GLY A 70 5.59 -6.11 -17.41
N ALA A 71 5.65 -6.68 -18.61
CA ALA A 71 6.77 -6.53 -19.52
C ALA A 71 6.93 -5.10 -20.06
N SER A 72 5.86 -4.32 -20.10
CA SER A 72 5.87 -2.91 -20.55
C SER A 72 6.19 -1.90 -19.45
N LEU A 73 6.22 -2.31 -18.20
CA LEU A 73 6.59 -1.47 -17.08
C LEU A 73 8.11 -1.23 -17.05
N SER A 74 8.52 -0.07 -16.54
CA SER A 74 9.93 0.14 -16.17
C SER A 74 10.35 -0.83 -15.07
N ASP A 75 11.65 -1.00 -14.87
CA ASP A 75 12.16 -1.87 -13.82
C ASP A 75 11.75 -1.36 -12.44
N ASP A 76 11.81 -0.05 -12.21
CA ASP A 76 11.38 0.57 -10.95
C ASP A 76 9.89 0.39 -10.70
N ASP A 77 9.04 0.58 -11.72
CA ASP A 77 7.59 0.37 -11.59
C ASP A 77 7.26 -1.10 -11.32
N ARG A 78 7.99 -1.99 -11.95
CA ARG A 78 7.84 -3.44 -11.76
C ARG A 78 8.26 -3.85 -10.35
N GLN A 79 9.36 -3.27 -9.84
CA GLN A 79 9.80 -3.49 -8.46
C GLN A 79 8.75 -2.98 -7.46
N ALA A 80 8.26 -1.74 -7.63
CA ALA A 80 7.23 -1.18 -6.76
C ALA A 80 5.94 -2.02 -6.76
N ALA A 81 5.54 -2.54 -7.91
CA ALA A 81 4.38 -3.41 -8.04
C ALA A 81 4.61 -4.78 -7.34
N TRP A 82 5.83 -5.33 -7.46
CA TRP A 82 6.22 -6.56 -6.80
C TRP A 82 6.24 -6.42 -5.28
N ASP A 83 6.83 -5.36 -4.75
CA ASP A 83 6.88 -5.09 -3.31
C ASP A 83 5.48 -4.97 -2.72
N ALA A 84 4.59 -4.26 -3.41
CA ALA A 84 3.20 -4.17 -3.00
C ALA A 84 2.46 -5.51 -3.06
N GLN A 85 2.79 -6.36 -4.03
CA GLN A 85 2.22 -7.70 -4.17
C GLN A 85 2.65 -8.61 -3.01
N VAL A 86 3.93 -8.64 -2.69
CA VAL A 86 4.47 -9.39 -1.55
C VAL A 86 3.83 -8.89 -0.25
N ALA A 87 3.82 -7.58 -0.03
CA ALA A 87 3.22 -6.99 1.16
C ALA A 87 1.71 -7.27 1.29
N ALA A 88 0.98 -7.35 0.18
CA ALA A 88 -0.43 -7.72 0.19
C ALA A 88 -0.62 -9.19 0.60
N LEU A 89 0.18 -10.08 0.06
CA LEU A 89 0.12 -11.52 0.36
C LEU A 89 0.48 -11.79 1.82
N ASP A 90 1.50 -11.13 2.35
CA ASP A 90 1.93 -11.29 3.75
C ASP A 90 0.89 -10.74 4.74
N SER A 91 0.40 -9.53 4.50
CA SER A 91 -0.53 -8.87 5.43
C SER A 91 -1.99 -9.29 5.26
N ASN A 92 -2.33 -10.01 4.20
CA ASN A 92 -3.71 -10.27 3.80
C ASN A 92 -4.57 -9.00 3.65
N GLN A 93 -3.95 -7.90 3.25
CA GLN A 93 -4.62 -6.62 3.07
C GLN A 93 -4.37 -6.08 1.66
N LYS A 94 -5.37 -5.39 1.13
CA LYS A 94 -5.20 -4.65 -0.12
C LYS A 94 -4.03 -3.69 -0.01
N ARG A 95 -3.17 -3.69 -1.01
CA ARG A 95 -2.04 -2.77 -1.14
C ARG A 95 -2.13 -2.03 -2.47
N SER A 96 -1.75 -0.78 -2.44
CA SER A 96 -1.61 0.04 -3.64
C SER A 96 -0.17 0.50 -3.78
N TRP A 97 0.24 0.78 -5.01
CA TRP A 97 1.54 1.32 -5.34
C TRP A 97 1.41 2.39 -6.42
N ARG A 98 2.41 3.22 -6.54
CA ARG A 98 2.53 4.24 -7.57
C ARG A 98 3.91 4.15 -8.19
N GLY A 99 3.94 4.22 -9.49
CA GLY A 99 5.15 4.28 -10.30
C GLY A 99 5.31 5.63 -10.97
N ALA A 100 6.21 5.69 -11.92
CA ALA A 100 6.49 6.86 -12.74
C ALA A 100 5.37 7.09 -13.79
N HIS A 101 5.35 8.29 -14.36
CA HIS A 101 4.49 8.65 -15.50
C HIS A 101 2.99 8.33 -15.32
N GLY A 102 2.50 8.38 -14.07
CA GLY A 102 1.09 8.13 -13.76
C GLY A 102 0.70 6.65 -13.79
N VAL A 103 1.65 5.75 -13.83
CA VAL A 103 1.41 4.32 -13.62
C VAL A 103 1.11 4.08 -12.15
N PHE A 104 0.09 3.31 -11.86
CA PHE A 104 -0.25 2.90 -10.50
C PHE A 104 -1.07 1.62 -10.51
N GLY A 105 -1.20 1.00 -9.36
CA GLY A 105 -2.00 -0.20 -9.26
C GLY A 105 -2.35 -0.58 -7.84
N PHE A 106 -3.07 -1.66 -7.71
CA PHE A 106 -3.38 -2.26 -6.42
C PHE A 106 -3.51 -3.78 -6.54
N ILE A 107 -3.24 -4.43 -5.44
CA ILE A 107 -3.35 -5.87 -5.27
C ILE A 107 -4.37 -6.15 -4.17
N GLU A 108 -5.28 -7.08 -4.44
CA GLU A 108 -6.28 -7.57 -3.50
C GLU A 108 -6.00 -9.05 -3.25
N PRO A 109 -5.49 -9.41 -2.05
CA PRO A 109 -5.30 -10.80 -1.69
C PRO A 109 -6.66 -11.48 -1.51
N GLY A 110 -6.72 -12.73 -1.93
CA GLY A 110 -7.87 -13.60 -1.78
C GLY A 110 -7.71 -14.56 -0.60
N ALA A 111 -8.51 -15.61 -0.60
CA ALA A 111 -8.43 -16.64 0.41
C ALA A 111 -7.08 -17.36 0.39
N ALA A 112 -6.59 -17.73 1.58
CA ALA A 112 -5.47 -18.64 1.70
C ALA A 112 -5.97 -20.08 1.53
N SER A 113 -5.15 -20.92 0.89
CA SER A 113 -5.34 -22.37 0.89
C SER A 113 -4.49 -23.01 1.97
N GLY A 114 -4.84 -24.26 2.34
CA GLY A 114 -4.19 -24.97 3.45
C GLY A 114 -2.73 -25.35 3.23
N ASP A 115 -2.20 -25.14 2.02
CA ASP A 115 -0.83 -25.43 1.59
C ASP A 115 0.10 -24.21 1.64
N GLY A 116 -0.33 -23.13 2.31
CA GLY A 116 0.44 -21.88 2.39
C GLY A 116 0.38 -21.02 1.13
N CYS A 117 -0.47 -21.36 0.18
CA CYS A 117 -0.71 -20.58 -1.02
C CYS A 117 -1.86 -19.59 -0.80
N ARG A 118 -1.84 -18.50 -1.57
CA ARG A 118 -2.87 -17.47 -1.55
C ARG A 118 -3.15 -16.97 -2.95
N ALA A 119 -4.42 -16.95 -3.30
CA ALA A 119 -4.86 -16.30 -4.53
C ALA A 119 -4.79 -14.76 -4.38
N TYR A 120 -4.67 -14.06 -5.49
CA TYR A 120 -4.76 -12.60 -5.53
C TYR A 120 -5.32 -12.12 -6.87
N SER A 121 -5.89 -10.93 -6.85
CA SER A 121 -6.18 -10.15 -8.06
C SER A 121 -5.33 -8.89 -8.07
N GLN A 122 -4.93 -8.46 -9.26
CA GLN A 122 -4.13 -7.27 -9.46
C GLN A 122 -4.74 -6.40 -10.55
N THR A 123 -4.74 -5.10 -10.33
CA THR A 123 -5.12 -4.12 -11.34
C THR A 123 -3.99 -3.11 -11.48
N ILE A 124 -3.52 -2.89 -12.69
CA ILE A 124 -2.50 -1.90 -13.04
C ILE A 124 -3.09 -0.93 -14.04
N TYR A 125 -2.95 0.35 -13.77
CA TYR A 125 -3.37 1.43 -14.66
C TYR A 125 -2.15 1.96 -15.42
N VAL A 126 -2.19 1.86 -16.74
CA VAL A 126 -1.20 2.41 -17.65
C VAL A 126 -1.91 3.38 -18.58
N ALA A 127 -1.47 4.62 -18.63
CA ALA A 127 -2.14 5.69 -19.38
C ALA A 127 -3.66 5.78 -19.11
N GLY A 128 -4.04 5.61 -17.84
CA GLY A 128 -5.44 5.65 -17.39
C GLY A 128 -6.27 4.40 -17.71
N ARG A 129 -5.72 3.41 -18.39
CA ARG A 129 -6.42 2.17 -18.75
C ARG A 129 -6.13 1.06 -17.73
N PRO A 130 -7.17 0.43 -17.15
CA PRO A 130 -6.99 -0.67 -16.22
C PRO A 130 -6.65 -1.97 -16.96
N ASN A 131 -5.62 -2.64 -16.49
CA ASN A 131 -5.25 -3.99 -16.88
C ASN A 131 -5.39 -4.88 -15.64
N ARG A 132 -6.16 -5.94 -15.75
CA ARG A 132 -6.50 -6.81 -14.63
C ARG A 132 -6.01 -8.22 -14.88
N GLY A 133 -5.54 -8.86 -13.81
CA GLY A 133 -5.16 -10.26 -13.82
C GLY A 133 -5.35 -10.89 -12.46
N ARG A 134 -5.22 -12.20 -12.44
CA ARG A 134 -5.29 -13.02 -11.23
C ARG A 134 -4.09 -13.93 -11.22
N GLY A 135 -3.67 -14.32 -10.02
CA GLY A 135 -2.60 -15.27 -9.81
C GLY A 135 -2.69 -15.89 -8.44
N SER A 136 -1.75 -16.74 -8.16
CA SER A 136 -1.55 -17.34 -6.84
C SER A 136 -0.09 -17.22 -6.45
N GLY A 137 0.18 -17.06 -5.16
CA GLY A 137 1.52 -17.14 -4.61
C GLY A 137 1.54 -18.17 -3.49
N CYS A 138 2.62 -18.94 -3.41
CA CYS A 138 2.84 -19.89 -2.34
C CYS A 138 4.04 -19.45 -1.52
N LYS A 139 3.86 -19.37 -0.19
CA LYS A 139 4.93 -19.00 0.73
C LYS A 139 5.91 -20.15 0.85
N GLN A 140 7.19 -19.85 0.64
CA GLN A 140 8.26 -20.83 0.71
C GLN A 140 8.78 -20.96 2.16
N PRO A 141 9.49 -22.03 2.51
CA PRO A 141 10.06 -22.21 3.86
C PRO A 141 11.04 -21.11 4.28
N ASP A 142 11.68 -20.45 3.32
CA ASP A 142 12.57 -19.30 3.53
C ASP A 142 11.82 -17.98 3.73
N GLY A 143 10.50 -18.00 3.71
CA GLY A 143 9.65 -16.84 3.84
C GLY A 143 9.39 -16.08 2.54
N SER A 144 10.03 -16.42 1.44
CA SER A 144 9.79 -15.82 0.13
C SER A 144 8.46 -16.27 -0.47
N TRP A 145 7.96 -15.54 -1.48
CA TRP A 145 6.78 -15.90 -2.23
C TRP A 145 7.15 -16.38 -3.63
N LYS A 146 6.71 -17.57 -3.99
CA LYS A 146 6.78 -18.09 -5.35
C LYS A 146 5.43 -17.90 -6.02
N MET A 147 5.39 -17.09 -7.08
CA MET A 147 4.16 -16.88 -7.85
C MET A 147 3.90 -18.04 -8.80
N THR A 148 2.64 -18.42 -8.86
CA THR A 148 2.11 -19.39 -9.82
C THR A 148 0.99 -18.71 -10.60
N SER A 149 0.86 -19.07 -11.86
CA SER A 149 -0.20 -18.58 -12.76
C SER A 149 -1.49 -19.34 -12.57
#